data_f1aec8373f6f644228d6fafa5c6728af
#
_entry.id   f1aec8373f6f644228d6fafa5c6728af
#
_cell.length_a   1.000
_cell.length_b   1.000
_cell.length_c   1.000
_cell.angle_alpha   90.00
_cell.angle_beta   90.00
_cell.angle_gamma   90.00
#
_symmetry.space_group_name_H-M   'P 1'
#
loop_
_entity.id
_entity.type
_entity.pdbx_description
1 polymer ?
#
loop_
_entity_poly.entity_id
_entity_poly.type
_entity_poly.pdbx_seq_one_letter_code
_entity_poly.pdbx_strand_id
1 'polypeptide(L)'
;MNASFENTTTLEYRLKAANAQICAFKSGEIYVRMQEEYLKELRSLEREIRKLKDELSRARSETVSVRNQWFEIFEELQKECERKLSALRKELERMERRSIKAERQRDAALDKVTRQRHKIYGLEMALEEEKGRNLKLRAQINRDYENSSIPSSKTLRRKKVSNGREKSGRKPGAQPGHPGHGRKKQIPATDPVLLPPPREVLEDPDFKKTSKTIVKQLVNIRTILEVTEYHADVYYNPKTGERIHAEFPPGVVDEVNYGGSVKAFLFLLNNDCCTSIDKSRKFLSDLTDGRLSISKGMVNKLGREFAKKTEQERKATFADLLLSPVLHTDCTNAKENGKNAYVFVCAAPDGKAMYFARRKKGHEGVKGTPAEDYQGTLVHDHEKTFYNYGAQHQECLAHVLRYLKDSIDNEADRTWNKEMRALVQEMIHYRNGLPEEAPPDTEKVRGYEERYRAILQKAKEEYEYIPASEYYKDGYNLYLRMEEYMSNHLLFLHDHRVPATNNEAERLLRGYKRKQQQAVSFRGFESIEYLCECMSMLIQIRQNEESNLYNRVSEIFG
;
A
#
# COMPACT_ATOMS: atom_id res chain seq x y z
N MET A 1 2.53 21.45 32.49
CA MET A 1 1.37 20.76 33.06
C MET A 1 0.12 21.26 32.35
N ASN A 2 -0.31 20.56 31.34
CA ASN A 2 -1.70 20.64 30.85
C ASN A 2 -2.09 19.21 30.52
N ALA A 3 -2.60 18.53 31.56
CA ALA A 3 -3.37 17.33 31.37
C ALA A 3 -4.66 17.75 30.67
N SER A 4 -4.78 17.44 29.39
CA SER A 4 -6.04 17.57 28.69
C SER A 4 -7.01 16.57 29.31
N PHE A 5 -7.99 17.08 30.05
CA PHE A 5 -9.15 16.30 30.42
C PHE A 5 -9.75 15.69 29.18
N GLU A 6 -9.60 14.39 29.00
CA GLU A 6 -10.39 13.65 28.04
C GLU A 6 -11.85 13.94 28.32
N ASN A 7 -12.52 14.60 27.41
CA ASN A 7 -13.92 14.91 27.54
C ASN A 7 -14.71 13.59 27.70
N THR A 8 -15.51 13.47 28.73
CA THR A 8 -16.33 12.28 29.02
C THR A 8 -17.10 11.81 27.79
N THR A 9 -17.54 12.74 26.96
CA THR A 9 -18.17 12.49 25.65
C THR A 9 -17.25 11.73 24.66
N THR A 10 -15.95 11.98 24.70
CA THR A 10 -14.99 11.26 23.84
C THR A 10 -14.81 9.82 24.30
N LEU A 11 -14.77 9.59 25.61
CA LEU A 11 -14.69 8.24 26.21
C LEU A 11 -15.98 7.45 25.98
N GLU A 12 -17.14 8.09 26.12
CA GLU A 12 -18.42 7.46 25.79
C GLU A 12 -18.54 7.11 24.32
N TYR A 13 -18.07 7.98 23.43
CA TYR A 13 -18.03 7.69 21.99
C TYR A 13 -17.13 6.50 21.68
N ARG A 14 -15.95 6.43 22.31
CA ARG A 14 -15.01 5.30 22.15
C ARG A 14 -15.61 3.99 22.67
N LEU A 15 -16.29 4.03 23.83
CA LEU A 15 -16.96 2.87 24.39
C LEU A 15 -18.12 2.40 23.51
N LYS A 16 -18.94 3.32 23.00
CA LYS A 16 -20.02 3.02 22.05
C LYS A 16 -19.47 2.42 20.76
N ALA A 17 -18.37 2.96 20.26
CA ALA A 17 -17.71 2.44 19.05
C ALA A 17 -17.18 1.01 19.28
N ALA A 18 -16.53 0.73 20.40
CA ALA A 18 -16.04 -0.60 20.75
C ALA A 18 -17.19 -1.62 20.87
N ASN A 19 -18.25 -1.25 21.58
CA ASN A 19 -19.41 -2.12 21.75
C ASN A 19 -20.13 -2.41 20.42
N ALA A 20 -20.24 -1.43 19.51
CA ALA A 20 -20.79 -1.63 18.18
C ALA A 20 -19.93 -2.60 17.36
N GLN A 21 -18.62 -2.47 17.45
CA GLN A 21 -17.69 -3.39 16.79
C GLN A 21 -17.80 -4.81 17.34
N ILE A 22 -17.91 -4.98 18.66
CA ILE A 22 -18.11 -6.29 19.31
C ILE A 22 -19.44 -6.91 18.86
N CYS A 23 -20.51 -6.14 18.78
CA CYS A 23 -21.81 -6.63 18.32
C CYS A 23 -21.76 -7.08 16.84
N ALA A 24 -21.18 -6.27 15.97
CA ALA A 24 -21.01 -6.58 14.57
C ALA A 24 -20.06 -7.78 14.35
N PHE A 25 -19.10 -7.99 15.25
CA PHE A 25 -18.24 -9.16 15.28
C PHE A 25 -19.00 -10.44 15.70
N LYS A 26 -19.82 -10.34 16.73
CA LYS A 26 -20.61 -11.47 17.27
C LYS A 26 -21.74 -11.92 16.34
N SER A 27 -22.32 -11.04 15.53
CA SER A 27 -23.38 -11.40 14.57
C SER A 27 -22.86 -12.03 13.27
N GLY A 28 -21.57 -11.97 13.04
CA GLY A 28 -20.98 -12.42 11.77
C GLY A 28 -21.27 -11.50 10.60
N GLU A 29 -22.13 -10.50 10.74
CA GLU A 29 -22.50 -9.57 9.67
C GLU A 29 -21.32 -8.75 9.14
N ILE A 30 -20.33 -8.49 10.01
CA ILE A 30 -19.08 -7.84 9.61
C ILE A 30 -18.36 -8.71 8.58
N TYR A 31 -18.37 -10.03 8.74
CA TYR A 31 -17.69 -10.95 7.83
C TYR A 31 -18.35 -11.01 6.46
N VAL A 32 -19.68 -11.07 6.42
CA VAL A 32 -20.42 -11.08 5.14
C VAL A 32 -20.24 -9.72 4.45
N ARG A 33 -20.38 -8.61 5.17
CA ARG A 33 -20.14 -7.27 4.62
C ARG A 33 -18.72 -7.08 4.11
N MET A 34 -17.72 -7.46 4.89
CA MET A 34 -16.32 -7.40 4.46
C MET A 34 -16.06 -8.24 3.22
N GLN A 35 -16.66 -9.40 3.13
CA GLN A 35 -16.47 -10.28 1.97
C GLN A 35 -17.15 -9.71 0.71
N GLU A 36 -18.35 -9.15 0.86
CA GLU A 36 -19.04 -8.49 -0.24
C GLU A 36 -18.36 -7.20 -0.69
N GLU A 37 -17.90 -6.38 0.28
CA GLU A 37 -17.12 -5.16 -0.01
C GLU A 37 -15.80 -5.51 -0.67
N TYR A 38 -15.13 -6.52 -0.18
CA TYR A 38 -13.86 -6.99 -0.71
C TYR A 38 -13.99 -7.55 -2.14
N LEU A 39 -15.03 -8.35 -2.42
CA LEU A 39 -15.31 -8.81 -3.78
C LEU A 39 -15.71 -7.66 -4.72
N LYS A 40 -16.40 -6.65 -4.20
CA LYS A 40 -16.71 -5.42 -4.94
C LYS A 40 -15.45 -4.65 -5.30
N GLU A 41 -14.58 -4.48 -4.31
CA GLU A 41 -13.33 -3.74 -4.47
C GLU A 41 -12.35 -4.44 -5.41
N LEU A 42 -12.21 -5.76 -5.34
CA LEU A 42 -11.40 -6.55 -6.27
C LEU A 42 -11.85 -6.41 -7.72
N ARG A 43 -13.16 -6.57 -7.98
CA ARG A 43 -13.70 -6.37 -9.34
C ARG A 43 -13.54 -4.93 -9.83
N SER A 44 -13.52 -3.96 -8.91
CA SER A 44 -13.29 -2.55 -9.20
C SER A 44 -11.85 -2.31 -9.66
N LEU A 45 -10.90 -2.87 -8.93
CA LEU A 45 -9.48 -2.71 -9.22
C LEU A 45 -9.01 -3.45 -10.47
N GLU A 46 -9.59 -4.61 -10.77
CA GLU A 46 -9.30 -5.27 -12.06
C GLU A 46 -9.76 -4.44 -13.26
N ARG A 47 -10.89 -3.73 -13.10
CA ARG A 47 -11.33 -2.83 -14.16
C ARG A 47 -10.45 -1.59 -14.25
N GLU A 48 -9.96 -1.10 -13.09
CA GLU A 48 -9.01 0.02 -13.08
C GLU A 48 -7.69 -0.36 -13.68
N ILE A 49 -7.17 -1.54 -13.36
CA ILE A 49 -5.97 -2.07 -14.00
C ILE A 49 -6.17 -2.19 -15.52
N ARG A 50 -7.35 -2.66 -15.98
CA ARG A 50 -7.65 -2.68 -17.42
C ARG A 50 -7.69 -1.27 -17.98
N LYS A 51 -8.43 -0.36 -17.33
CA LYS A 51 -8.53 1.03 -17.78
C LYS A 51 -7.17 1.71 -17.83
N LEU A 52 -6.36 1.54 -16.77
CA LEU A 52 -5.01 2.09 -16.74
C LEU A 52 -4.08 1.45 -17.79
N LYS A 53 -4.25 0.15 -18.08
CA LYS A 53 -3.55 -0.50 -19.20
C LYS A 53 -3.97 0.07 -20.55
N ASP A 54 -5.27 0.31 -20.73
CA ASP A 54 -5.81 0.89 -21.95
C ASP A 54 -5.42 2.37 -22.08
N GLU A 55 -5.44 3.13 -20.97
CA GLU A 55 -4.95 4.50 -20.92
C GLU A 55 -3.43 4.57 -21.18
N LEU A 56 -2.66 3.67 -20.57
CA LEU A 56 -1.22 3.55 -20.82
C LEU A 56 -0.94 3.18 -22.29
N SER A 57 -1.75 2.27 -22.86
CA SER A 57 -1.65 1.90 -24.26
C SER A 57 -1.99 3.08 -25.18
N ARG A 58 -3.06 3.83 -24.86
CA ARG A 58 -3.44 5.05 -25.60
C ARG A 58 -2.36 6.13 -25.48
N ALA A 59 -1.90 6.41 -24.25
CA ALA A 59 -0.85 7.40 -24.02
C ALA A 59 0.47 7.02 -24.72
N ARG A 60 0.80 5.72 -24.78
CA ARG A 60 1.94 5.22 -25.58
C ARG A 60 1.71 5.42 -27.07
N SER A 61 0.50 5.10 -27.54
CA SER A 61 0.11 5.29 -28.94
C SER A 61 0.14 6.78 -29.34
N GLU A 62 -0.40 7.64 -28.46
CA GLU A 62 -0.33 9.10 -28.62
C GLU A 62 1.11 9.61 -28.60
N THR A 63 1.94 9.10 -27.68
CA THR A 63 3.37 9.47 -27.60
C THR A 63 4.12 9.06 -28.87
N VAL A 64 3.82 7.86 -29.39
CA VAL A 64 4.40 7.39 -30.67
C VAL A 64 3.87 8.24 -31.84
N SER A 65 2.58 8.55 -31.85
CA SER A 65 1.95 9.39 -32.86
C SER A 65 2.55 10.79 -32.88
N VAL A 66 2.64 11.43 -31.71
CA VAL A 66 3.27 12.75 -31.57
C VAL A 66 4.73 12.71 -32.00
N ARG A 67 5.48 11.67 -31.60
CA ARG A 67 6.87 11.50 -32.05
C ARG A 67 6.97 11.37 -33.58
N ASN A 68 6.09 10.59 -34.17
CA ASN A 68 6.09 10.41 -35.63
C ASN A 68 5.69 11.71 -36.35
N GLN A 69 4.69 12.44 -35.85
CA GLN A 69 4.34 13.77 -36.36
C GLN A 69 5.52 14.75 -36.32
N TRP A 70 6.28 14.73 -35.20
CA TRP A 70 7.48 15.57 -35.08
C TRP A 70 8.59 15.16 -36.07
N PHE A 71 8.75 13.86 -36.34
CA PHE A 71 9.69 13.39 -37.38
C PHE A 71 9.24 13.85 -38.75
N GLU A 72 7.95 13.73 -39.07
CA GLU A 72 7.41 14.21 -40.35
C GLU A 72 7.61 15.72 -40.52
N ILE A 73 7.28 16.51 -39.46
CA ILE A 73 7.51 17.95 -39.44
C ILE A 73 9.01 18.29 -39.63
N PHE A 74 9.89 17.53 -38.97
CA PHE A 74 11.33 17.74 -39.09
C PHE A 74 11.83 17.42 -40.51
N GLU A 75 11.36 16.33 -41.11
CA GLU A 75 11.68 15.98 -42.49
C GLU A 75 11.13 17.02 -43.50
N GLU A 76 9.92 17.50 -43.29
CA GLU A 76 9.34 18.57 -44.13
C GLU A 76 10.13 19.87 -44.01
N LEU A 77 10.48 20.27 -42.78
CA LEU A 77 11.34 21.43 -42.55
C LEU A 77 12.74 21.26 -43.22
N GLN A 78 13.29 20.06 -43.15
CA GLN A 78 14.58 19.75 -43.80
C GLN A 78 14.45 19.88 -45.31
N LYS A 79 13.41 19.27 -45.93
CA LYS A 79 13.13 19.37 -47.35
C LYS A 79 12.85 20.81 -47.79
N GLU A 80 12.15 21.58 -46.97
CA GLU A 80 11.90 23.00 -47.22
C GLU A 80 13.17 23.84 -47.10
N CYS A 81 14.03 23.54 -46.13
CA CYS A 81 15.34 24.13 -45.99
C CYS A 81 16.25 23.84 -47.19
N GLU A 82 16.24 22.59 -47.69
CA GLU A 82 17.00 22.21 -48.88
C GLU A 82 16.51 22.93 -50.14
N ARG A 83 15.17 23.06 -50.31
CA ARG A 83 14.58 23.85 -51.42
C ARG A 83 14.93 25.33 -51.32
N LYS A 84 14.85 25.92 -50.09
CA LYS A 84 15.25 27.33 -49.86
C LYS A 84 16.76 27.51 -50.09
N LEU A 85 17.59 26.57 -49.61
CA LEU A 85 19.01 26.59 -49.86
C LEU A 85 19.34 26.47 -51.36
N SER A 86 18.63 25.60 -52.09
CA SER A 86 18.78 25.46 -53.53
C SER A 86 18.32 26.72 -54.28
N ALA A 87 17.22 27.36 -53.83
CA ALA A 87 16.74 28.63 -54.39
C ALA A 87 17.75 29.80 -54.17
N LEU A 88 18.30 29.90 -52.93
CA LEU A 88 19.32 30.89 -52.58
C LEU A 88 20.64 30.69 -53.38
N ARG A 89 21.07 29.43 -53.58
CA ARG A 89 22.24 29.14 -54.44
C ARG A 89 22.02 29.64 -55.87
N LYS A 90 20.84 29.37 -56.45
CA LYS A 90 20.50 29.86 -57.78
C LYS A 90 20.46 31.40 -57.85
N GLU A 91 20.03 32.03 -56.78
CA GLU A 91 19.99 33.48 -56.69
C GLU A 91 21.40 34.07 -56.54
N LEU A 92 22.28 33.42 -55.75
CA LEU A 92 23.70 33.73 -55.67
C LEU A 92 24.40 33.62 -57.01
N GLU A 93 24.22 32.50 -57.73
CA GLU A 93 24.77 32.30 -59.08
C GLU A 93 24.28 33.38 -60.07
N ARG A 94 22.97 33.80 -59.95
CA ARG A 94 22.44 34.88 -60.76
C ARG A 94 23.03 36.24 -60.39
N MET A 95 23.29 36.44 -59.11
CA MET A 95 23.92 37.71 -58.64
C MET A 95 25.41 37.73 -59.00
N GLU A 96 26.13 36.61 -58.88
CA GLU A 96 27.52 36.50 -59.32
C GLU A 96 27.66 36.79 -60.82
N ARG A 97 26.73 36.31 -61.61
CA ARG A 97 26.70 36.63 -63.08
C ARG A 97 26.27 38.09 -63.37
N ARG A 98 25.61 38.77 -62.43
CA ARG A 98 25.13 40.16 -62.59
C ARG A 98 26.00 41.20 -61.90
N SER A 99 26.92 40.76 -61.10
CA SER A 99 27.65 41.67 -60.24
C SER A 99 28.87 42.25 -60.93
N ILE A 100 28.77 43.56 -61.18
CA ILE A 100 29.88 44.38 -61.68
C ILE A 100 30.48 45.23 -60.53
N LYS A 101 29.93 45.14 -59.32
CA LYS A 101 30.41 45.99 -58.20
C LYS A 101 30.63 45.14 -56.93
N ALA A 102 31.92 45.10 -56.52
CA ALA A 102 32.38 44.34 -55.33
C ALA A 102 31.66 44.74 -54.00
N GLU A 103 31.13 45.95 -53.89
CA GLU A 103 30.40 46.42 -52.69
C GLU A 103 29.06 45.70 -52.48
N ARG A 104 28.27 45.46 -53.52
CA ARG A 104 27.00 44.73 -53.43
C ARG A 104 27.21 43.25 -53.08
N GLN A 105 28.35 42.67 -53.45
CA GLN A 105 28.70 41.29 -53.10
C GLN A 105 28.98 41.16 -51.59
N ARG A 106 29.68 42.13 -51.00
CA ARG A 106 30.02 42.16 -49.60
C ARG A 106 28.77 42.30 -48.71
N ASP A 107 27.87 43.20 -49.06
CA ASP A 107 26.64 43.42 -48.27
C ASP A 107 25.68 42.23 -48.37
N ALA A 108 25.54 41.61 -49.55
CA ALA A 108 24.78 40.38 -49.74
C ALA A 108 25.40 39.19 -48.98
N ALA A 109 26.73 39.12 -48.87
CA ALA A 109 27.43 38.11 -48.07
C ALA A 109 27.25 38.30 -46.55
N LEU A 110 27.30 39.57 -46.09
CA LEU A 110 27.03 39.94 -44.70
C LEU A 110 25.59 39.61 -44.25
N ASP A 111 24.63 39.96 -45.10
CA ASP A 111 23.21 39.60 -44.87
C ASP A 111 23.00 38.06 -44.77
N LYS A 112 23.71 37.31 -45.62
CA LYS A 112 23.63 35.86 -45.62
C LYS A 112 24.24 35.26 -44.37
N VAL A 113 25.36 35.80 -43.89
CA VAL A 113 26.01 35.38 -42.62
C VAL A 113 25.09 35.67 -41.42
N THR A 114 24.43 36.83 -41.41
CA THR A 114 23.48 37.21 -40.34
C THR A 114 22.25 36.28 -40.33
N ARG A 115 21.69 35.96 -41.51
CA ARG A 115 20.60 35.01 -41.63
C ARG A 115 21.04 33.57 -41.27
N GLN A 116 22.25 33.15 -41.60
CA GLN A 116 22.76 31.85 -41.16
C GLN A 116 22.98 31.78 -39.66
N ARG A 117 23.50 32.85 -39.04
CA ARG A 117 23.62 32.94 -37.59
C ARG A 117 22.26 32.84 -36.91
N HIS A 118 21.25 33.53 -37.39
CA HIS A 118 19.89 33.40 -36.87
C HIS A 118 19.31 31.98 -37.05
N LYS A 119 19.63 31.35 -38.16
CA LYS A 119 19.18 29.97 -38.44
C LYS A 119 19.91 28.96 -37.57
N ILE A 120 21.22 29.12 -37.34
CA ILE A 120 22.02 28.30 -36.42
C ILE A 120 21.46 28.46 -35.01
N TYR A 121 21.22 29.69 -34.56
CA TYR A 121 20.62 29.94 -33.23
C TYR A 121 19.22 29.29 -33.10
N GLY A 122 18.38 29.40 -34.14
CA GLY A 122 17.06 28.74 -34.13
C GLY A 122 17.15 27.21 -34.10
N LEU A 123 18.14 26.62 -34.79
CA LEU A 123 18.37 25.18 -34.77
C LEU A 123 19.00 24.69 -33.46
N GLU A 124 19.86 25.49 -32.85
CA GLU A 124 20.44 25.21 -31.53
C GLU A 124 19.34 25.22 -30.46
N MET A 125 18.44 26.20 -30.49
CA MET A 125 17.28 26.26 -29.61
C MET A 125 16.34 25.06 -29.80
N ALA A 126 16.04 24.69 -31.06
CA ALA A 126 15.22 23.54 -31.36
C ALA A 126 15.87 22.21 -30.94
N LEU A 127 17.19 22.12 -31.07
CA LEU A 127 17.96 20.95 -30.61
C LEU A 127 17.92 20.83 -29.07
N GLU A 128 18.08 21.93 -28.35
CA GLU A 128 17.96 21.95 -26.89
C GLU A 128 16.52 21.57 -26.47
N GLU A 129 15.51 22.07 -27.18
CA GLU A 129 14.12 21.66 -26.95
C GLU A 129 13.94 20.14 -27.11
N GLU A 130 14.41 19.56 -28.20
CA GLU A 130 14.28 18.13 -28.44
C GLU A 130 15.12 17.29 -27.45
N LYS A 131 16.29 17.75 -27.07
CA LYS A 131 17.06 17.11 -25.98
C LYS A 131 16.26 17.05 -24.69
N GLY A 132 15.62 18.16 -24.30
CA GLY A 132 14.80 18.21 -23.11
C GLY A 132 13.56 17.33 -23.19
N ARG A 133 12.86 17.28 -24.35
CA ARG A 133 11.75 16.34 -24.57
C ARG A 133 12.22 14.88 -24.47
N ASN A 134 13.38 14.56 -25.05
CA ASN A 134 13.98 13.24 -24.93
C ASN A 134 14.32 12.88 -23.48
N LEU A 135 14.83 13.84 -22.70
CA LEU A 135 15.11 13.64 -21.28
C LEU A 135 13.83 13.31 -20.51
N LYS A 136 12.75 14.06 -20.76
CA LYS A 136 11.44 13.82 -20.16
C LYS A 136 10.87 12.44 -20.50
N LEU A 137 10.95 12.06 -21.76
CA LEU A 137 10.50 10.73 -22.22
C LEU A 137 11.35 9.60 -21.62
N ARG A 138 12.67 9.77 -21.55
CA ARG A 138 13.56 8.82 -20.88
C ARG A 138 13.25 8.69 -19.41
N ALA A 139 13.00 9.82 -18.71
CA ALA A 139 12.59 9.81 -17.31
C ALA A 139 11.28 9.03 -17.13
N GLN A 140 10.29 9.22 -18.00
CA GLN A 140 9.03 8.46 -17.96
C GLN A 140 9.23 6.95 -18.18
N ILE A 141 10.09 6.58 -19.15
CA ILE A 141 10.41 5.17 -19.46
C ILE A 141 11.21 4.51 -18.33
N ASN A 142 12.07 5.27 -17.67
CA ASN A 142 12.92 4.77 -16.59
C ASN A 142 12.24 4.77 -15.23
N ARG A 143 11.02 5.31 -15.12
CA ARG A 143 10.26 5.25 -13.87
C ARG A 143 9.94 3.83 -13.49
N ASP A 144 10.38 3.44 -12.32
CA ASP A 144 10.09 2.16 -11.71
C ASP A 144 9.74 2.31 -10.22
N TYR A 145 9.57 1.20 -9.51
CA TYR A 145 9.22 1.21 -8.09
C TYR A 145 10.35 1.73 -7.18
N GLU A 146 11.59 1.83 -7.68
CA GLU A 146 12.74 2.29 -6.90
C GLU A 146 12.89 3.81 -6.93
N ASN A 147 12.44 4.46 -8.00
CA ASN A 147 12.58 5.90 -8.22
C ASN A 147 11.24 6.64 -8.33
N SER A 148 10.13 5.95 -8.14
CA SER A 148 8.81 6.56 -8.19
C SER A 148 7.82 5.85 -7.26
N SER A 149 6.60 6.39 -7.14
CA SER A 149 5.50 5.76 -6.40
C SER A 149 4.80 4.63 -7.18
N ILE A 150 5.35 4.21 -8.33
CA ILE A 150 4.77 3.11 -9.13
C ILE A 150 4.98 1.79 -8.40
N PRO A 151 3.91 0.99 -8.17
CA PRO A 151 4.06 -0.32 -7.56
C PRO A 151 4.96 -1.25 -8.41
N SER A 152 5.78 -2.06 -7.74
CA SER A 152 6.68 -3.02 -8.42
C SER A 152 5.97 -3.96 -9.39
N SER A 153 4.67 -4.22 -9.18
CA SER A 153 3.82 -5.02 -10.08
C SER A 153 3.50 -4.33 -11.42
N LYS A 154 3.69 -3.01 -11.52
CA LYS A 154 3.43 -2.21 -12.73
C LYS A 154 4.70 -1.79 -13.47
N THR A 155 5.85 -2.17 -12.97
CA THR A 155 7.13 -1.84 -13.60
C THR A 155 7.29 -2.59 -14.93
N LEU A 156 7.49 -1.86 -16.02
CA LEU A 156 7.61 -2.40 -17.37
C LEU A 156 8.84 -3.30 -17.57
N ARG A 157 9.91 -3.02 -16.85
CA ARG A 157 11.12 -3.82 -16.83
C ARG A 157 11.15 -4.63 -15.53
N ARG A 158 10.98 -5.96 -15.62
CA ARG A 158 11.17 -6.86 -14.48
C ARG A 158 12.64 -6.91 -14.09
N LYS A 159 13.13 -5.90 -13.40
CA LYS A 159 14.35 -6.04 -12.62
C LYS A 159 14.05 -6.99 -11.46
N LYS A 160 15.00 -7.87 -11.12
CA LYS A 160 14.92 -8.62 -9.86
C LYS A 160 14.73 -7.59 -8.74
N VAL A 161 13.63 -7.70 -8.00
CA VAL A 161 13.38 -6.84 -6.84
C VAL A 161 14.53 -7.07 -5.87
N SER A 162 15.42 -6.10 -5.79
CA SER A 162 16.42 -6.07 -4.74
C SER A 162 15.70 -5.70 -3.46
N ASN A 163 15.87 -6.47 -2.42
CA ASN A 163 15.27 -6.19 -1.11
C ASN A 163 15.97 -5.02 -0.37
N GLY A 164 16.75 -4.21 -1.07
CA GLY A 164 17.47 -3.07 -0.51
C GLY A 164 18.56 -3.42 0.51
N ARG A 165 18.73 -4.70 0.80
CA ARG A 165 19.81 -5.15 1.70
C ARG A 165 21.12 -5.22 0.93
N GLU A 166 22.12 -4.51 1.39
CA GLU A 166 23.47 -4.70 0.91
C GLU A 166 23.88 -6.16 1.08
N LYS A 167 24.54 -6.71 0.06
CA LYS A 167 25.07 -8.07 0.15
C LYS A 167 26.11 -8.10 1.24
N SER A 168 25.77 -8.64 2.39
CA SER A 168 26.68 -8.72 3.56
C SER A 168 27.88 -9.64 3.35
N GLY A 169 28.08 -10.20 2.15
CA GLY A 169 29.13 -11.21 1.87
C GLY A 169 28.92 -12.56 2.57
N ARG A 170 27.90 -12.67 3.42
CA ARG A 170 27.61 -13.90 4.18
C ARG A 170 26.83 -14.89 3.30
N LYS A 171 27.11 -16.16 3.46
CA LYS A 171 26.38 -17.24 2.75
C LYS A 171 24.90 -17.25 3.18
N PRO A 172 23.96 -17.53 2.26
CA PRO A 172 22.55 -17.72 2.64
C PRO A 172 22.40 -18.84 3.66
N GLY A 173 21.60 -18.62 4.70
CA GLY A 173 21.33 -19.61 5.74
C GLY A 173 21.78 -19.17 7.13
N ALA A 174 21.72 -20.08 8.09
CA ALA A 174 22.14 -19.83 9.46
C ALA A 174 23.65 -19.57 9.52
N GLN A 175 24.07 -18.50 10.19
CA GLN A 175 25.47 -18.14 10.38
C GLN A 175 26.09 -18.96 11.53
N PRO A 176 27.43 -19.14 11.57
CA PRO A 176 28.08 -19.73 12.72
C PRO A 176 27.66 -19.04 14.02
N GLY A 177 27.29 -19.78 15.04
CA GLY A 177 26.79 -19.26 16.31
C GLY A 177 25.27 -18.97 16.35
N HIS A 178 24.53 -19.18 15.26
CA HIS A 178 23.07 -19.08 15.28
C HIS A 178 22.49 -20.20 16.17
N PRO A 179 21.73 -19.85 17.24
CA PRO A 179 21.06 -20.86 18.04
C PRO A 179 20.07 -21.64 17.16
N GLY A 180 20.23 -22.94 17.10
CA GLY A 180 19.33 -23.80 16.30
C GLY A 180 17.89 -23.72 16.83
N HIS A 181 16.96 -23.36 15.99
CA HIS A 181 15.54 -23.45 16.33
C HIS A 181 15.01 -24.86 16.05
N GLY A 182 15.05 -25.73 17.07
CA GLY A 182 14.40 -27.03 17.04
C GLY A 182 12.86 -26.90 17.09
N ARG A 183 12.16 -27.93 16.57
CA ARG A 183 10.70 -28.00 16.72
C ARG A 183 10.37 -28.17 18.21
N LYS A 184 9.46 -27.34 18.74
CA LYS A 184 8.99 -27.47 20.13
C LYS A 184 8.13 -28.72 20.26
N LYS A 185 8.40 -29.51 21.30
CA LYS A 185 7.56 -30.67 21.65
C LYS A 185 6.18 -30.16 22.10
N GLN A 186 5.14 -30.89 21.67
CA GLN A 186 3.75 -30.62 22.08
C GLN A 186 3.41 -31.48 23.30
N ILE A 187 2.40 -31.05 24.05
CA ILE A 187 1.82 -31.85 25.12
C ILE A 187 1.05 -32.99 24.47
N PRO A 188 1.36 -34.26 24.79
CA PRO A 188 0.63 -35.40 24.22
C PRO A 188 -0.84 -35.38 24.65
N ALA A 189 -1.74 -35.57 23.68
CA ALA A 189 -3.19 -35.69 23.90
C ALA A 189 -3.63 -37.13 24.17
N THR A 190 -2.75 -38.09 23.99
CA THR A 190 -3.00 -39.55 24.14
C THR A 190 -1.85 -40.21 24.92
N ASP A 191 -2.11 -41.35 25.46
CA ASP A 191 -1.08 -42.16 26.11
C ASP A 191 0.07 -42.50 25.14
N PRO A 192 1.30 -42.60 25.65
CA PRO A 192 2.46 -42.92 24.83
C PRO A 192 2.36 -44.32 24.22
N VAL A 193 2.63 -44.44 22.94
CA VAL A 193 2.76 -45.74 22.27
C VAL A 193 4.15 -46.28 22.56
N LEU A 194 4.20 -47.38 23.30
CA LEU A 194 5.43 -48.10 23.56
C LEU A 194 5.76 -49.01 22.37
N LEU A 195 6.92 -48.78 21.78
CA LEU A 195 7.40 -49.62 20.69
C LEU A 195 7.99 -50.91 21.26
N PRO A 196 7.71 -52.06 20.64
CA PRO A 196 8.33 -53.34 21.06
C PRO A 196 9.84 -53.27 20.84
N PRO A 197 10.61 -54.08 21.59
CA PRO A 197 12.04 -54.20 21.35
C PRO A 197 12.35 -54.61 19.91
N PRO A 198 13.45 -54.14 19.32
CA PRO A 198 13.92 -54.57 18.01
C PRO A 198 14.18 -56.08 18.02
N ARG A 199 14.12 -56.72 16.85
CA ARG A 199 14.27 -58.16 16.70
C ARG A 199 15.62 -58.66 17.21
N GLU A 200 16.67 -57.89 16.98
CA GLU A 200 18.03 -58.16 17.44
C GLU A 200 18.13 -58.26 18.98
N VAL A 201 17.34 -57.46 19.71
CA VAL A 201 17.28 -57.48 21.18
C VAL A 201 16.51 -58.69 21.71
N LEU A 202 15.57 -59.20 20.93
CA LEU A 202 14.81 -60.40 21.30
C LEU A 202 15.60 -61.72 21.04
N GLU A 203 16.50 -61.67 20.07
CA GLU A 203 17.30 -62.82 19.64
C GLU A 203 18.64 -62.94 20.41
N ASP A 204 19.12 -61.84 21.02
CA ASP A 204 20.39 -61.79 21.76
C ASP A 204 20.16 -61.38 23.23
N PRO A 205 20.34 -62.31 24.21
CA PRO A 205 20.11 -62.11 25.65
C PRO A 205 21.13 -61.15 26.30
N ASP A 206 22.22 -60.79 25.61
CA ASP A 206 23.24 -59.92 26.16
C ASP A 206 22.82 -58.45 26.11
N PHE A 207 21.80 -58.07 25.32
CA PHE A 207 21.23 -56.75 25.34
C PHE A 207 20.49 -56.43 26.64
N LYS A 208 20.90 -55.34 27.30
CA LYS A 208 20.27 -54.86 28.53
C LYS A 208 19.57 -53.52 28.31
N LYS A 209 18.32 -53.37 28.79
CA LYS A 209 17.58 -52.14 28.74
C LYS A 209 18.31 -51.04 29.55
N THR A 210 18.61 -49.91 28.89
CA THR A 210 19.21 -48.74 29.54
C THR A 210 18.15 -47.84 30.16
N SER A 211 18.56 -46.87 30.99
CA SER A 211 17.68 -45.84 31.54
C SER A 211 17.29 -44.77 30.51
N LYS A 212 17.89 -44.77 29.31
CA LYS A 212 17.62 -43.75 28.28
C LYS A 212 16.45 -44.21 27.39
N THR A 213 15.46 -43.35 27.26
CA THR A 213 14.34 -43.52 26.31
C THR A 213 14.41 -42.42 25.25
N ILE A 214 14.33 -42.78 23.99
CA ILE A 214 14.23 -41.84 22.86
C ILE A 214 12.74 -41.58 22.62
N VAL A 215 12.33 -40.33 22.76
CA VAL A 215 10.94 -39.90 22.54
C VAL A 215 10.86 -39.09 21.25
N LYS A 216 10.04 -39.57 20.33
CA LYS A 216 9.68 -38.85 19.09
C LYS A 216 8.19 -38.64 19.07
N GLN A 217 7.75 -37.46 18.56
CA GLN A 217 6.34 -37.09 18.45
C GLN A 217 5.94 -37.01 16.99
N LEU A 218 4.80 -37.57 16.66
CA LEU A 218 4.08 -37.38 15.40
C LEU A 218 2.84 -36.52 15.70
N VAL A 219 2.77 -35.32 15.11
CA VAL A 219 1.67 -34.41 15.34
C VAL A 219 0.73 -34.43 14.13
N ASN A 220 -0.53 -34.76 14.35
CA ASN A 220 -1.57 -34.83 13.33
C ASN A 220 -2.70 -33.87 13.67
N ILE A 221 -3.43 -33.40 12.63
CA ILE A 221 -4.69 -32.64 12.76
C ILE A 221 -5.84 -33.60 12.42
N ARG A 222 -6.86 -33.64 13.27
CA ARG A 222 -8.13 -34.32 12.98
C ARG A 222 -9.25 -33.29 12.99
N THR A 223 -10.09 -33.29 11.97
CA THR A 223 -11.29 -32.45 11.90
C THR A 223 -12.48 -33.28 12.37
N ILE A 224 -13.22 -32.77 13.35
CA ILE A 224 -14.43 -33.38 13.89
C ILE A 224 -15.59 -32.47 13.50
N LEU A 225 -16.61 -33.04 12.85
CA LEU A 225 -17.88 -32.36 12.60
C LEU A 225 -18.84 -32.73 13.74
N GLU A 226 -19.18 -31.73 14.54
CA GLU A 226 -20.14 -31.86 15.64
C GLU A 226 -21.51 -31.36 15.18
N VAL A 227 -22.54 -32.15 15.38
CA VAL A 227 -23.91 -31.81 15.05
C VAL A 227 -24.77 -31.98 16.31
N THR A 228 -25.43 -30.91 16.72
CA THR A 228 -26.36 -30.90 17.86
C THR A 228 -27.78 -30.71 17.34
N GLU A 229 -28.69 -31.61 17.70
CA GLU A 229 -30.10 -31.50 17.41
C GLU A 229 -30.85 -30.94 18.62
N TYR A 230 -31.67 -29.94 18.38
CA TYR A 230 -32.57 -29.37 19.40
C TYR A 230 -33.99 -29.79 19.09
N HIS A 231 -34.64 -30.49 20.01
CA HIS A 231 -36.00 -30.95 19.91
C HIS A 231 -36.93 -30.11 20.80
N ALA A 232 -38.00 -29.57 20.23
CA ALA A 232 -39.02 -28.80 20.95
C ALA A 232 -40.39 -29.35 20.62
N ASP A 233 -41.11 -29.88 21.62
CA ASP A 233 -42.46 -30.33 21.48
C ASP A 233 -43.42 -29.15 21.23
N VAL A 234 -44.37 -29.33 20.32
CA VAL A 234 -45.41 -28.33 19.99
C VAL A 234 -46.66 -28.63 20.81
N TYR A 235 -47.04 -27.70 21.65
CA TYR A 235 -48.25 -27.77 22.46
C TYR A 235 -49.37 -27.02 21.73
N TYR A 236 -50.58 -27.59 21.77
CA TYR A 236 -51.77 -27.02 21.14
C TYR A 236 -52.88 -26.75 22.17
N ASN A 237 -53.41 -25.55 22.17
CA ASN A 237 -54.57 -25.19 22.97
C ASN A 237 -55.84 -25.29 22.13
N PRO A 238 -56.72 -26.28 22.38
CA PRO A 238 -57.94 -26.47 21.58
C PRO A 238 -58.99 -25.35 21.77
N LYS A 239 -58.86 -24.53 22.82
CA LYS A 239 -59.83 -23.43 23.08
C LYS A 239 -59.42 -22.14 22.36
N THR A 240 -58.16 -21.86 22.22
CA THR A 240 -57.63 -20.62 21.57
C THR A 240 -57.14 -20.88 20.14
N GLY A 241 -56.89 -22.11 19.77
CA GLY A 241 -56.26 -22.48 18.51
C GLY A 241 -54.73 -22.22 18.51
N GLU A 242 -54.16 -21.78 19.60
CA GLU A 242 -52.78 -21.38 19.73
C GLU A 242 -51.84 -22.61 19.77
N ARG A 243 -50.68 -22.47 19.11
CA ARG A 243 -49.60 -23.47 19.14
C ARG A 243 -48.35 -22.78 19.69
N ILE A 244 -47.71 -23.37 20.69
CA ILE A 244 -46.49 -22.89 21.31
C ILE A 244 -45.49 -24.04 21.40
N HIS A 245 -44.24 -23.70 21.35
CA HIS A 245 -43.12 -24.63 21.60
C HIS A 245 -42.05 -23.89 22.44
N ALA A 246 -41.11 -24.66 23.02
CA ALA A 246 -39.98 -24.08 23.71
C ALA A 246 -39.11 -23.23 22.78
N GLU A 247 -38.57 -22.13 23.30
CA GLU A 247 -37.66 -21.27 22.55
C GLU A 247 -36.33 -22.03 22.24
N PHE A 248 -35.89 -21.93 21.00
CA PHE A 248 -34.60 -22.44 20.61
C PHE A 248 -33.46 -21.49 21.06
N PRO A 249 -32.26 -22.01 21.30
CA PRO A 249 -31.11 -21.18 21.62
C PRO A 249 -30.85 -20.09 20.56
N PRO A 250 -30.23 -18.95 20.96
CA PRO A 250 -29.86 -17.91 20.02
C PRO A 250 -29.01 -18.46 18.87
N GLY A 251 -29.35 -18.08 17.64
CA GLY A 251 -28.67 -18.56 16.44
C GLY A 251 -29.25 -19.84 15.82
N VAL A 252 -30.19 -20.53 16.50
CA VAL A 252 -30.94 -21.68 15.98
C VAL A 252 -32.28 -21.18 15.45
N VAL A 253 -32.35 -20.84 14.17
CA VAL A 253 -33.53 -20.20 13.53
C VAL A 253 -34.11 -21.07 12.43
N ASP A 254 -33.26 -21.72 11.64
CA ASP A 254 -33.66 -22.57 10.50
C ASP A 254 -33.52 -24.06 10.89
N GLU A 255 -34.03 -24.95 10.04
CA GLU A 255 -33.89 -26.40 10.20
C GLU A 255 -32.41 -26.83 10.30
N VAL A 256 -31.51 -26.15 9.55
CA VAL A 256 -30.06 -26.36 9.60
C VAL A 256 -29.37 -25.02 9.81
N ASN A 257 -28.66 -24.90 10.93
CA ASN A 257 -27.90 -23.72 11.27
C ASN A 257 -26.42 -24.05 11.33
N TYR A 258 -25.58 -23.11 10.89
CA TYR A 258 -24.13 -23.26 10.98
C TYR A 258 -23.61 -22.48 12.18
N GLY A 259 -22.93 -23.16 13.08
CA GLY A 259 -22.33 -22.59 14.27
C GLY A 259 -21.18 -21.62 13.95
N GLY A 260 -20.76 -20.88 14.97
CA GLY A 260 -19.70 -19.87 14.86
C GLY A 260 -18.41 -20.42 14.27
N SER A 261 -18.03 -21.65 14.60
CA SER A 261 -16.79 -22.29 14.10
C SER A 261 -16.78 -22.49 12.58
N VAL A 262 -17.90 -22.94 12.00
CA VAL A 262 -18.04 -23.09 10.52
C VAL A 262 -17.99 -21.72 9.84
N LYS A 263 -18.70 -20.74 10.39
CA LYS A 263 -18.73 -19.38 9.88
C LYS A 263 -17.35 -18.74 9.96
N ALA A 264 -16.66 -18.86 11.11
CA ALA A 264 -15.31 -18.32 11.32
C ALA A 264 -14.29 -18.94 10.34
N PHE A 265 -14.37 -20.27 10.14
CA PHE A 265 -13.48 -20.96 9.21
C PHE A 265 -13.59 -20.39 7.79
N LEU A 266 -14.79 -20.31 7.24
CA LEU A 266 -15.03 -19.78 5.91
C LEU A 266 -14.68 -18.30 5.79
N PHE A 267 -15.02 -17.52 6.80
CA PHE A 267 -14.73 -16.10 6.84
C PHE A 267 -13.24 -15.81 6.86
N LEU A 268 -12.47 -16.48 7.73
CA LEU A 268 -11.02 -16.29 7.83
C LEU A 268 -10.31 -16.77 6.57
N LEU A 269 -10.68 -17.91 6.00
CA LEU A 269 -10.13 -18.36 4.72
C LEU A 269 -10.32 -17.29 3.64
N ASN A 270 -11.48 -16.67 3.61
CA ASN A 270 -11.79 -15.69 2.57
C ASN A 270 -11.17 -14.32 2.85
N ASN A 271 -11.31 -13.77 4.05
CA ASN A 271 -10.93 -12.39 4.36
C ASN A 271 -9.50 -12.23 4.86
N ASP A 272 -9.00 -13.16 5.62
CA ASP A 272 -7.65 -13.14 6.17
C ASP A 272 -6.65 -13.89 5.26
N CYS A 273 -6.97 -15.13 4.90
CA CYS A 273 -6.10 -15.94 4.03
C CYS A 273 -6.22 -15.61 2.53
N CYS A 274 -7.04 -14.64 2.15
CA CYS A 274 -7.26 -14.22 0.76
C CYS A 274 -7.64 -15.38 -0.19
N THR A 275 -8.35 -16.39 0.31
CA THR A 275 -8.81 -17.52 -0.51
C THR A 275 -10.14 -17.19 -1.17
N SER A 276 -10.36 -17.61 -2.42
CA SER A 276 -11.63 -17.38 -3.09
C SER A 276 -12.78 -18.17 -2.43
N ILE A 277 -14.00 -17.66 -2.54
CA ILE A 277 -15.20 -18.31 -1.98
C ILE A 277 -15.32 -19.77 -2.43
N ASP A 278 -15.11 -20.05 -3.71
CA ASP A 278 -15.22 -21.40 -4.25
C ASP A 278 -14.14 -22.34 -3.67
N LYS A 279 -12.92 -21.85 -3.55
CA LYS A 279 -11.82 -22.64 -2.94
C LYS A 279 -12.07 -22.87 -1.45
N SER A 280 -12.56 -21.85 -0.71
CA SER A 280 -12.88 -21.99 0.72
C SER A 280 -13.96 -23.02 0.96
N ARG A 281 -15.03 -23.00 0.14
CA ARG A 281 -16.13 -23.97 0.21
C ARG A 281 -15.67 -25.37 -0.12
N LYS A 282 -14.89 -25.52 -1.20
CA LYS A 282 -14.34 -26.81 -1.60
C LYS A 282 -13.43 -27.38 -0.52
N PHE A 283 -12.56 -26.55 0.04
CA PHE A 283 -11.66 -26.98 1.12
C PHE A 283 -12.43 -27.44 2.36
N LEU A 284 -13.49 -26.74 2.77
CA LEU A 284 -14.35 -27.18 3.87
C LEU A 284 -15.07 -28.50 3.54
N SER A 285 -15.59 -28.63 2.32
CA SER A 285 -16.20 -29.88 1.86
C SER A 285 -15.21 -31.05 1.90
N ASP A 286 -13.99 -30.83 1.39
CA ASP A 286 -12.94 -31.86 1.40
C ASP A 286 -12.53 -32.25 2.86
N LEU A 287 -12.46 -31.27 3.79
CA LEU A 287 -12.16 -31.52 5.20
C LEU A 287 -13.27 -32.28 5.94
N THR A 288 -14.50 -32.23 5.44
CA THR A 288 -15.67 -32.86 6.06
C THR A 288 -16.21 -34.05 5.27
N ASP A 289 -15.39 -34.62 4.37
CA ASP A 289 -15.75 -35.72 3.49
C ASP A 289 -17.08 -35.49 2.73
N GLY A 290 -17.27 -34.24 2.26
CA GLY A 290 -18.48 -33.85 1.52
C GLY A 290 -19.73 -33.60 2.37
N ARG A 291 -19.67 -33.82 3.69
CA ARG A 291 -20.83 -33.68 4.59
C ARG A 291 -21.34 -32.25 4.71
N LEU A 292 -20.48 -31.23 4.54
CA LEU A 292 -20.87 -29.83 4.51
C LEU A 292 -20.83 -29.26 3.10
N SER A 293 -22.00 -28.88 2.59
CA SER A 293 -22.17 -28.18 1.31
C SER A 293 -22.73 -26.79 1.54
N ILE A 294 -21.84 -25.80 1.61
CA ILE A 294 -22.19 -24.42 1.91
C ILE A 294 -22.43 -23.62 0.61
N SER A 295 -23.48 -22.81 0.56
CA SER A 295 -23.78 -21.95 -0.60
C SER A 295 -22.82 -20.76 -0.71
N LYS A 296 -22.57 -20.27 -1.94
CA LYS A 296 -21.81 -19.03 -2.17
C LYS A 296 -22.45 -17.82 -1.49
N GLY A 297 -23.78 -17.77 -1.49
CA GLY A 297 -24.54 -16.70 -0.88
C GLY A 297 -24.34 -16.63 0.63
N MET A 298 -24.26 -17.77 1.31
CA MET A 298 -23.98 -17.82 2.73
C MET A 298 -22.59 -17.25 3.04
N VAL A 299 -21.55 -17.68 2.31
CA VAL A 299 -20.18 -17.17 2.52
C VAL A 299 -20.09 -15.67 2.26
N ASN A 300 -20.79 -15.17 1.24
CA ASN A 300 -20.88 -13.73 0.97
C ASN A 300 -21.53 -12.93 2.10
N LYS A 301 -22.55 -13.51 2.78
CA LYS A 301 -23.22 -12.84 3.90
C LYS A 301 -22.36 -12.73 5.15
N LEU A 302 -21.34 -13.60 5.33
CA LEU A 302 -20.49 -13.61 6.53
C LEU A 302 -19.77 -12.27 6.75
N GLY A 303 -19.32 -11.58 5.69
CA GLY A 303 -18.68 -10.26 5.84
C GLY A 303 -19.64 -9.22 6.41
N ARG A 304 -20.88 -9.18 5.92
CA ARG A 304 -21.93 -8.29 6.43
C ARG A 304 -22.31 -8.61 7.88
N GLU A 305 -22.49 -9.90 8.18
CA GLU A 305 -22.81 -10.37 9.54
C GLU A 305 -21.72 -9.97 10.52
N PHE A 306 -20.45 -10.19 10.19
CA PHE A 306 -19.31 -9.82 11.00
C PHE A 306 -19.20 -8.31 11.19
N ALA A 307 -19.35 -7.54 10.12
CA ALA A 307 -19.33 -6.08 10.15
C ALA A 307 -20.39 -5.51 11.11
N LYS A 308 -21.60 -6.07 11.10
CA LYS A 308 -22.66 -5.63 11.98
C LYS A 308 -22.38 -5.98 13.45
N LYS A 309 -21.94 -7.22 13.70
CA LYS A 309 -21.67 -7.71 15.06
C LYS A 309 -20.50 -6.98 15.74
N THR A 310 -19.54 -6.41 14.96
CA THR A 310 -18.37 -5.70 15.48
C THR A 310 -18.47 -4.17 15.38
N GLU A 311 -19.65 -3.61 15.16
CA GLU A 311 -19.84 -2.17 14.99
C GLU A 311 -19.41 -1.36 16.23
N GLN A 312 -19.72 -1.84 17.44
CA GLN A 312 -19.37 -1.14 18.68
C GLN A 312 -17.86 -1.13 18.91
N GLU A 313 -17.17 -2.24 18.63
CA GLU A 313 -15.72 -2.33 18.73
C GLU A 313 -15.03 -1.39 17.72
N ARG A 314 -15.57 -1.26 16.49
CA ARG A 314 -15.07 -0.29 15.50
C ARG A 314 -15.23 1.15 15.99
N LYS A 315 -16.36 1.50 16.60
CA LYS A 315 -16.57 2.85 17.15
C LYS A 315 -15.57 3.16 18.26
N ALA A 316 -15.24 2.18 19.11
CA ALA A 316 -14.20 2.35 20.11
C ALA A 316 -12.82 2.55 19.48
N THR A 317 -12.44 1.73 18.51
CA THR A 317 -11.16 1.89 17.78
C THR A 317 -11.07 3.26 17.09
N PHE A 318 -12.16 3.75 16.52
CA PHE A 318 -12.21 5.08 15.93
C PHE A 318 -11.88 6.17 16.95
N ALA A 319 -12.48 6.08 18.13
CA ALA A 319 -12.22 7.02 19.23
C ALA A 319 -10.76 6.90 19.74
N ASP A 320 -10.21 5.70 19.80
CA ASP A 320 -8.81 5.47 20.18
C ASP A 320 -7.83 6.10 19.18
N LEU A 321 -8.12 6.00 17.88
CA LEU A 321 -7.31 6.62 16.84
C LEU A 321 -7.30 8.16 16.94
N LEU A 322 -8.41 8.77 17.33
CA LEU A 322 -8.47 10.21 17.57
C LEU A 322 -7.60 10.67 18.73
N LEU A 323 -7.37 9.80 19.71
CA LEU A 323 -6.56 10.09 20.90
C LEU A 323 -5.07 9.71 20.73
N SER A 324 -4.72 9.03 19.67
CA SER A 324 -3.33 8.69 19.39
C SER A 324 -2.48 9.95 19.19
N PRO A 325 -1.26 10.02 19.73
CA PRO A 325 -0.38 11.17 19.52
C PRO A 325 0.09 11.31 18.06
N VAL A 326 0.12 10.20 17.34
CA VAL A 326 0.54 10.13 15.93
C VAL A 326 -0.45 9.28 15.16
N LEU A 327 -0.88 9.76 14.01
CA LEU A 327 -1.78 9.04 13.11
C LEU A 327 -1.17 8.95 11.72
N HIS A 328 -0.96 7.73 11.26
CA HIS A 328 -0.60 7.43 9.88
C HIS A 328 -1.84 7.47 9.01
N THR A 329 -1.77 8.11 7.85
CA THR A 329 -2.84 8.07 6.86
C THR A 329 -2.29 7.92 5.44
N ASP A 330 -3.02 7.19 4.63
CA ASP A 330 -2.72 7.00 3.21
C ASP A 330 -3.97 6.50 2.50
N CYS A 331 -3.98 6.58 1.17
CA CYS A 331 -5.10 6.08 0.40
C CYS A 331 -4.67 5.31 -0.85
N THR A 332 -5.50 4.38 -1.27
CA THR A 332 -5.28 3.62 -2.49
C THR A 332 -6.53 3.56 -3.36
N ASN A 333 -6.31 3.38 -4.66
CA ASN A 333 -7.41 3.26 -5.60
C ASN A 333 -8.16 1.93 -5.41
N ALA A 334 -9.47 2.01 -5.48
CA ALA A 334 -10.42 0.91 -5.54
C ALA A 334 -11.32 1.06 -6.76
N LYS A 335 -12.04 0.01 -7.17
CA LYS A 335 -13.04 0.11 -8.24
C LYS A 335 -14.32 -0.65 -7.93
N GLU A 336 -15.40 0.06 -8.08
CA GLU A 336 -16.75 -0.46 -8.06
C GLU A 336 -17.29 -0.52 -9.49
N ASN A 337 -17.48 -1.72 -10.03
CA ASN A 337 -18.16 -1.90 -11.33
C ASN A 337 -17.60 -0.98 -12.45
N GLY A 338 -16.26 -0.82 -12.49
CA GLY A 338 -15.56 0.09 -13.44
C GLY A 338 -15.43 1.54 -12.98
N LYS A 339 -16.21 2.00 -12.00
CA LYS A 339 -16.10 3.34 -11.42
C LYS A 339 -14.96 3.41 -10.42
N ASN A 340 -14.31 4.57 -10.33
CA ASN A 340 -13.27 4.80 -9.33
C ASN A 340 -13.86 4.85 -7.93
N ALA A 341 -13.22 4.17 -7.02
CA ALA A 341 -13.40 4.24 -5.58
C ALA A 341 -12.03 4.26 -4.91
N TYR A 342 -11.99 4.52 -3.63
CA TYR A 342 -10.75 4.67 -2.86
C TYR A 342 -10.90 3.99 -1.51
N VAL A 343 -9.79 3.53 -0.97
CA VAL A 343 -9.71 3.05 0.40
C VAL A 343 -8.66 3.85 1.11
N PHE A 344 -9.08 4.52 2.17
CA PHE A 344 -8.23 5.22 3.11
C PHE A 344 -7.90 4.30 4.26
N VAL A 345 -6.75 4.48 4.86
CA VAL A 345 -6.35 3.84 6.10
C VAL A 345 -5.92 4.90 7.10
N CYS A 346 -6.32 4.72 8.34
CA CYS A 346 -5.80 5.46 9.48
C CYS A 346 -5.22 4.44 10.46
N ALA A 347 -3.98 4.65 10.91
CA ALA A 347 -3.29 3.73 11.78
C ALA A 347 -2.49 4.49 12.85
N ALA A 348 -2.45 3.95 14.06
CA ALA A 348 -1.66 4.45 15.16
C ALA A 348 -0.41 3.57 15.38
N PRO A 349 0.67 4.11 15.99
CA PRO A 349 1.89 3.36 16.27
C PRO A 349 1.69 2.14 17.18
N ASP A 350 0.66 2.15 18.04
CA ASP A 350 0.25 1.02 18.88
C ASP A 350 -0.34 -0.14 18.07
N GLY A 351 -0.44 0.02 16.75
CA GLY A 351 -0.89 -0.97 15.79
C GLY A 351 -2.39 -0.92 15.51
N LYS A 352 -3.19 -0.13 16.25
CA LYS A 352 -4.60 0.09 15.91
C LYS A 352 -4.73 0.71 14.53
N ALA A 353 -5.67 0.20 13.75
CA ALA A 353 -5.87 0.71 12.40
C ALA A 353 -7.30 0.49 11.91
N MET A 354 -7.76 1.39 11.06
CA MET A 354 -9.06 1.30 10.40
C MET A 354 -8.96 1.62 8.92
N TYR A 355 -9.75 0.91 8.13
CA TYR A 355 -9.93 1.18 6.69
C TYR A 355 -11.29 1.82 6.43
N PHE A 356 -11.31 2.72 5.46
CA PHE A 356 -12.50 3.47 5.06
C PHE A 356 -12.68 3.44 3.55
N ALA A 357 -13.78 2.89 3.07
CA ALA A 357 -14.15 2.98 1.67
C ALA A 357 -14.70 4.37 1.34
N ARG A 358 -14.27 4.95 0.23
CA ARG A 358 -14.67 6.29 -0.22
C ARG A 358 -14.88 6.31 -1.73
N ARG A 359 -15.83 7.11 -2.19
CA ARG A 359 -16.08 7.29 -3.63
C ARG A 359 -15.17 8.32 -4.26
N LYS A 360 -14.62 9.22 -3.47
CA LYS A 360 -13.76 10.33 -3.92
C LYS A 360 -12.50 10.43 -3.06
N LYS A 361 -11.48 11.05 -3.62
CA LYS A 361 -10.28 11.53 -2.90
C LYS A 361 -10.50 12.95 -2.37
N GLY A 362 -9.43 13.51 -1.82
CA GLY A 362 -9.42 14.85 -1.29
C GLY A 362 -10.26 14.98 -0.02
N HIS A 363 -10.80 16.15 0.26
CA HIS A 363 -11.58 16.42 1.47
C HIS A 363 -12.78 15.49 1.65
N GLU A 364 -13.48 15.15 0.57
CA GLU A 364 -14.59 14.19 0.63
C GLU A 364 -14.13 12.76 1.01
N GLY A 365 -12.89 12.42 0.69
CA GLY A 365 -12.30 11.13 1.07
C GLY A 365 -11.91 11.05 2.52
N VAL A 366 -11.42 12.16 3.09
CA VAL A 366 -11.04 12.26 4.51
C VAL A 366 -12.27 12.33 5.41
N LYS A 367 -13.38 12.90 4.92
CA LYS A 367 -14.61 13.07 5.70
C LYS A 367 -15.10 11.75 6.32
N GLY A 368 -15.38 11.79 7.63
CA GLY A 368 -15.81 10.63 8.42
C GLY A 368 -14.69 9.59 8.63
N THR A 369 -13.43 9.96 8.46
CA THR A 369 -12.28 9.18 8.96
C THR A 369 -11.74 9.85 10.21
N PRO A 370 -10.96 9.14 11.06
CA PRO A 370 -10.31 9.78 12.21
C PRO A 370 -9.47 11.01 11.83
N ALA A 371 -8.89 11.04 10.63
CA ALA A 371 -8.07 12.17 10.17
C ALA A 371 -8.85 13.48 10.05
N GLU A 372 -10.18 13.47 9.87
CA GLU A 372 -11.00 14.68 9.74
C GLU A 372 -10.93 15.56 10.99
N ASP A 373 -11.10 14.95 12.15
CA ASP A 373 -11.17 15.65 13.45
C ASP A 373 -9.87 15.53 14.26
N TYR A 374 -8.82 14.97 13.66
CA TYR A 374 -7.57 14.69 14.34
C TYR A 374 -6.81 15.95 14.70
N GLN A 375 -6.29 16.02 15.93
CA GLN A 375 -5.56 17.19 16.45
C GLN A 375 -4.09 16.91 16.77
N GLY A 376 -3.58 15.70 16.48
CA GLY A 376 -2.19 15.32 16.69
C GLY A 376 -1.32 15.45 15.46
N THR A 377 -0.24 14.68 15.41
CA THR A 377 0.69 14.63 14.29
C THR A 377 0.24 13.64 13.23
N LEU A 378 0.00 14.11 12.00
CA LEU A 378 -0.26 13.26 10.83
C LEU A 378 1.04 12.84 10.13
N VAL A 379 1.17 11.55 9.87
CA VAL A 379 2.24 10.98 9.03
C VAL A 379 1.61 10.55 7.70
N HIS A 380 2.02 11.15 6.60
CA HIS A 380 1.41 10.92 5.29
C HIS A 380 2.41 11.10 4.14
N ASP A 381 1.99 10.78 2.92
CA ASP A 381 2.70 11.16 1.70
C ASP A 381 2.46 12.65 1.39
N HIS A 382 2.98 13.15 0.27
CA HIS A 382 2.79 14.54 -0.14
C HIS A 382 1.40 14.83 -0.74
N GLU A 383 0.34 14.15 -0.32
CA GLU A 383 -1.02 14.48 -0.73
C GLU A 383 -1.46 15.78 -0.03
N LYS A 384 -1.58 16.85 -0.80
CA LYS A 384 -1.84 18.22 -0.27
C LYS A 384 -3.09 18.31 0.62
N THR A 385 -4.06 17.42 0.40
CA THR A 385 -5.29 17.40 1.19
C THR A 385 -5.02 17.18 2.67
N PHE A 386 -4.04 16.33 3.02
CA PHE A 386 -3.77 15.98 4.42
C PHE A 386 -3.20 17.14 5.23
N TYR A 387 -2.55 18.12 4.61
CA TYR A 387 -2.04 19.31 5.30
C TYR A 387 -3.14 20.23 5.87
N ASN A 388 -4.41 19.97 5.55
CA ASN A 388 -5.54 20.69 6.12
C ASN A 388 -6.10 20.06 7.40
N TYR A 389 -5.52 18.94 7.85
CA TYR A 389 -5.97 18.16 9.01
C TYR A 389 -4.80 17.90 9.94
N GLY A 390 -5.09 17.70 11.24
CA GLY A 390 -4.02 17.54 12.23
C GLY A 390 -3.34 18.86 12.60
N ALA A 391 -2.54 18.86 13.63
CA ALA A 391 -1.81 20.03 14.10
C ALA A 391 -0.37 20.08 13.56
N GLN A 392 0.24 18.94 13.32
CA GLN A 392 1.61 18.80 12.79
C GLN A 392 1.65 17.71 11.73
N HIS A 393 2.68 17.77 10.88
CA HIS A 393 2.81 16.85 9.75
C HIS A 393 4.23 16.29 9.67
N GLN A 394 4.34 15.00 9.43
CA GLN A 394 5.56 14.34 9.00
C GLN A 394 5.33 13.78 7.59
N GLU A 395 6.09 14.28 6.62
CA GLU A 395 6.11 13.67 5.30
C GLU A 395 6.89 12.36 5.30
N CYS A 396 6.40 11.39 4.54
CA CYS A 396 7.05 10.09 4.40
C CYS A 396 8.40 10.21 3.66
N LEU A 397 9.50 10.09 4.39
CA LEU A 397 10.84 10.19 3.81
C LEU A 397 11.18 9.04 2.84
N ALA A 398 10.47 7.92 2.90
CA ALA A 398 10.64 6.86 1.90
C ALA A 398 10.24 7.33 0.49
N HIS A 399 9.22 8.18 0.38
CA HIS A 399 8.82 8.81 -0.87
C HIS A 399 9.84 9.87 -1.30
N VAL A 400 10.29 10.71 -0.38
CA VAL A 400 11.35 11.71 -0.64
C VAL A 400 12.60 11.04 -1.20
N LEU A 401 13.05 9.93 -0.59
CA LEU A 401 14.22 9.16 -1.07
C LEU A 401 14.02 8.59 -2.49
N ARG A 402 12.80 8.19 -2.86
CA ARG A 402 12.48 7.73 -4.23
C ARG A 402 12.54 8.89 -5.23
N TYR A 403 12.00 10.05 -4.87
CA TYR A 403 12.06 11.24 -5.72
C TYR A 403 13.49 11.78 -5.89
N LEU A 404 14.29 11.75 -4.82
CA LEU A 404 15.73 12.07 -4.91
C LEU A 404 16.46 11.09 -5.82
N LYS A 405 16.12 9.79 -5.76
CA LYS A 405 16.68 8.81 -6.69
C LYS A 405 16.28 9.08 -8.14
N ASP A 406 15.01 9.43 -8.39
CA ASP A 406 14.55 9.82 -9.73
C ASP A 406 15.32 11.04 -10.26
N SER A 407 15.51 12.06 -9.41
CA SER A 407 16.34 13.22 -9.75
C SER A 407 17.80 12.82 -10.06
N ILE A 408 18.41 11.95 -9.26
CA ILE A 408 19.78 11.44 -9.52
C ILE A 408 19.87 10.69 -10.85
N ASP A 409 18.88 9.86 -11.15
CA ASP A 409 18.85 9.05 -12.37
C ASP A 409 18.63 9.90 -13.65
N ASN A 410 17.98 11.06 -13.54
CA ASN A 410 17.62 11.92 -14.66
C ASN A 410 18.42 13.23 -14.74
N GLU A 411 19.10 13.63 -13.66
CA GLU A 411 19.92 14.85 -13.55
C GLU A 411 21.32 14.48 -13.05
N ALA A 412 22.07 13.70 -13.84
CA ALA A 412 23.38 13.14 -13.46
C ALA A 412 24.42 14.21 -13.08
N ASP A 413 24.29 15.41 -13.66
CA ASP A 413 25.19 16.54 -13.44
C ASP A 413 24.95 17.28 -12.12
N ARG A 414 23.81 17.01 -11.45
CA ARG A 414 23.50 17.60 -10.16
C ARG A 414 24.16 16.84 -9.02
N THR A 415 24.56 17.57 -7.99
CA THR A 415 25.21 17.01 -6.80
C THR A 415 24.34 17.12 -5.56
N TRP A 416 23.50 18.17 -5.48
CA TRP A 416 22.63 18.40 -4.33
C TRP A 416 21.72 17.20 -4.01
N ASN A 417 21.17 16.56 -5.05
CA ASN A 417 20.24 15.44 -4.91
C ASN A 417 20.95 14.19 -4.29
N LYS A 418 22.21 13.95 -4.65
CA LYS A 418 23.02 12.86 -4.08
C LYS A 418 23.33 13.13 -2.61
N GLU A 419 23.76 14.37 -2.30
CA GLU A 419 24.08 14.81 -0.94
C GLU A 419 22.82 14.79 -0.04
N MET A 420 21.70 15.32 -0.54
CA MET A 420 20.45 15.32 0.20
C MET A 420 19.94 13.89 0.46
N ARG A 421 20.05 13.00 -0.53
CA ARG A 421 19.67 11.59 -0.35
C ARG A 421 20.53 10.92 0.72
N ALA A 422 21.83 11.16 0.72
CA ALA A 422 22.74 10.63 1.73
C ALA A 422 22.40 11.18 3.12
N LEU A 423 22.14 12.49 3.23
CA LEU A 423 21.75 13.12 4.50
C LEU A 423 20.45 12.55 5.06
N VAL A 424 19.43 12.41 4.23
CA VAL A 424 18.13 11.82 4.66
C VAL A 424 18.32 10.38 5.14
N GLN A 425 19.13 9.58 4.46
CA GLN A 425 19.44 8.20 4.89
C GLN A 425 20.21 8.18 6.22
N GLU A 426 21.16 9.08 6.40
CA GLU A 426 21.94 9.23 7.65
C GLU A 426 21.02 9.61 8.83
N MET A 427 20.12 10.58 8.64
CA MET A 427 19.14 11.00 9.65
C MET A 427 18.21 9.85 10.06
N ILE A 428 17.69 9.11 9.08
CA ILE A 428 16.84 7.94 9.35
C ILE A 428 17.64 6.86 10.10
N HIS A 429 18.87 6.60 9.68
CA HIS A 429 19.73 5.61 10.35
C HIS A 429 20.04 6.03 11.79
N TYR A 430 20.40 7.29 12.01
CA TYR A 430 20.62 7.85 13.34
C TYR A 430 19.41 7.64 14.24
N ARG A 431 18.22 8.04 13.76
CA ARG A 431 16.96 7.92 14.54
C ARG A 431 16.62 6.47 14.87
N ASN A 432 16.79 5.55 13.93
CA ASN A 432 16.56 4.13 14.14
C ASN A 432 17.58 3.45 15.06
N GLY A 433 18.73 4.06 15.27
CA GLY A 433 19.76 3.58 16.19
C GLY A 433 19.57 4.04 17.64
N LEU A 434 18.65 4.98 17.88
CA LEU A 434 18.34 5.43 19.23
C LEU A 434 17.37 4.45 19.92
N PRO A 435 17.49 4.27 21.26
CA PRO A 435 16.46 3.61 22.03
C PRO A 435 15.10 4.29 21.84
N GLU A 436 14.00 3.54 21.97
CA GLU A 436 12.66 4.01 21.62
C GLU A 436 12.23 5.29 22.34
N GLU A 437 12.62 5.42 23.63
CA GLU A 437 12.28 6.58 24.48
C GLU A 437 13.42 7.62 24.60
N ALA A 438 14.58 7.37 23.98
CA ALA A 438 15.69 8.29 24.12
C ALA A 438 15.48 9.55 23.27
N PRO A 439 15.59 10.75 23.87
CA PRO A 439 15.52 11.97 23.09
C PRO A 439 16.74 12.06 22.16
N PRO A 440 16.56 12.59 20.94
CA PRO A 440 17.67 12.86 20.04
C PRO A 440 18.64 13.88 20.63
N ASP A 441 19.91 13.74 20.30
CA ASP A 441 20.94 14.72 20.63
C ASP A 441 20.67 16.04 19.89
N THR A 442 20.43 17.11 20.64
CA THR A 442 20.06 18.42 20.10
C THR A 442 21.15 19.04 19.21
N GLU A 443 22.42 18.80 19.52
CA GLU A 443 23.54 19.30 18.67
C GLU A 443 23.59 18.56 17.34
N LYS A 444 23.40 17.25 17.36
CA LYS A 444 23.31 16.46 16.12
C LYS A 444 22.12 16.87 15.27
N VAL A 445 20.96 17.06 15.87
CA VAL A 445 19.74 17.50 15.15
C VAL A 445 20.00 18.87 14.50
N ARG A 446 20.57 19.82 15.25
CA ARG A 446 20.97 21.12 14.70
C ARG A 446 21.95 20.98 13.54
N GLY A 447 22.97 20.12 13.68
CA GLY A 447 23.93 19.85 12.61
C GLY A 447 23.26 19.25 11.34
N TYR A 448 22.25 18.40 11.50
CA TYR A 448 21.46 17.89 10.37
C TYR A 448 20.64 18.99 9.70
N GLU A 449 20.01 19.89 10.46
CA GLU A 449 19.28 21.02 9.92
C GLU A 449 20.17 21.99 9.14
N GLU A 450 21.35 22.30 9.69
CA GLU A 450 22.31 23.19 9.03
C GLU A 450 22.80 22.58 7.70
N ARG A 451 23.13 21.29 7.71
CA ARG A 451 23.51 20.56 6.48
C ARG A 451 22.36 20.52 5.48
N TYR A 452 21.12 20.31 5.94
CA TYR A 452 19.94 20.30 5.07
C TYR A 452 19.78 21.65 4.37
N ARG A 453 19.86 22.77 5.11
CA ARG A 453 19.80 24.14 4.54
C ARG A 453 20.95 24.41 3.57
N ALA A 454 22.16 23.98 3.91
CA ALA A 454 23.32 24.16 3.03
C ALA A 454 23.16 23.42 1.69
N ILE A 455 22.62 22.19 1.72
CA ILE A 455 22.33 21.44 0.50
C ILE A 455 21.21 22.10 -0.31
N LEU A 456 20.17 22.65 0.32
CA LEU A 456 19.14 23.41 -0.37
C LEU A 456 19.70 24.69 -1.04
N GLN A 457 20.61 25.39 -0.36
CA GLN A 457 21.28 26.54 -0.94
C GLN A 457 22.12 26.13 -2.17
N LYS A 458 22.81 25.02 -2.09
CA LYS A 458 23.53 24.43 -3.23
C LYS A 458 22.57 24.05 -4.37
N ALA A 459 21.41 23.46 -4.06
CA ALA A 459 20.40 23.16 -5.05
C ALA A 459 19.91 24.42 -5.77
N LYS A 460 19.67 25.50 -5.02
CA LYS A 460 19.31 26.80 -5.57
C LYS A 460 20.34 27.30 -6.56
N GLU A 461 21.61 27.24 -6.22
CA GLU A 461 22.73 27.63 -7.08
C GLU A 461 22.85 26.75 -8.33
N GLU A 462 22.67 25.43 -8.16
CA GLU A 462 22.70 24.47 -9.27
C GLU A 462 21.53 24.68 -10.25
N TYR A 463 20.39 25.27 -9.83
CA TYR A 463 19.22 25.54 -10.68
C TYR A 463 19.13 27.00 -11.16
N GLU A 464 19.97 27.90 -10.71
CA GLU A 464 19.93 29.33 -11.05
C GLU A 464 20.12 29.60 -12.56
N TYR A 465 20.93 28.79 -13.24
CA TYR A 465 21.27 28.93 -14.65
C TYR A 465 20.47 28.01 -15.60
N ILE A 466 19.47 27.31 -15.09
CA ILE A 466 18.63 26.50 -15.95
C ILE A 466 17.56 27.40 -16.57
N PRO A 467 17.50 27.52 -17.93
CA PRO A 467 16.39 28.19 -18.58
C PRO A 467 15.08 27.55 -18.09
N ALA A 468 14.05 28.34 -17.86
CA ALA A 468 12.70 27.87 -17.54
C ALA A 468 12.13 27.11 -18.75
N SER A 469 12.63 25.92 -19.03
CA SER A 469 12.19 25.06 -20.12
C SER A 469 11.12 24.10 -19.62
N GLU A 470 10.23 23.66 -20.51
CA GLU A 470 9.17 22.67 -20.22
C GLU A 470 9.70 21.25 -19.94
N TYR A 471 11.00 21.10 -19.81
CA TYR A 471 11.69 19.82 -19.69
C TYR A 471 11.51 19.18 -18.32
N TYR A 472 12.35 18.23 -17.96
CA TYR A 472 12.33 17.54 -16.68
C TYR A 472 12.48 18.54 -15.52
N LYS A 473 11.31 18.90 -14.92
CA LYS A 473 11.23 19.81 -13.76
C LYS A 473 11.07 19.07 -12.44
N ASP A 474 11.03 17.74 -12.47
CA ASP A 474 10.71 16.95 -11.27
C ASP A 474 11.77 17.15 -10.18
N GLY A 475 13.05 17.26 -10.53
CA GLY A 475 14.11 17.57 -9.58
C GLY A 475 14.03 19.00 -9.03
N TYR A 476 13.77 20.00 -9.87
CA TYR A 476 13.55 21.37 -9.43
C TYR A 476 12.32 21.50 -8.54
N ASN A 477 11.21 20.87 -8.92
CA ASN A 477 9.99 20.86 -8.10
C ASN A 477 10.22 20.13 -6.77
N LEU A 478 11.06 19.09 -6.76
CA LEU A 478 11.46 18.41 -5.53
C LEU A 478 12.27 19.32 -4.62
N TYR A 479 13.22 20.08 -5.18
CA TYR A 479 14.00 21.08 -4.43
C TYR A 479 13.07 22.10 -3.76
N LEU A 480 12.16 22.72 -4.52
CA LEU A 480 11.19 23.70 -3.99
C LEU A 480 10.34 23.10 -2.87
N ARG A 481 9.84 21.88 -3.08
CA ARG A 481 9.09 21.14 -2.06
C ARG A 481 9.92 20.89 -0.81
N MET A 482 11.18 20.49 -0.94
CA MET A 482 12.03 20.23 0.21
C MET A 482 12.38 21.51 0.98
N GLU A 483 12.40 22.67 0.30
CA GLU A 483 12.56 23.97 0.93
C GLU A 483 11.28 24.37 1.69
N GLU A 484 10.10 24.26 1.05
CA GLU A 484 8.79 24.62 1.61
C GLU A 484 8.41 23.74 2.81
N TYR A 485 8.67 22.44 2.73
CA TYR A 485 8.24 21.44 3.73
C TYR A 485 9.39 20.91 4.59
N MET A 486 10.48 21.67 4.76
CA MET A 486 11.64 21.26 5.56
C MET A 486 11.25 20.81 6.97
N SER A 487 10.39 21.58 7.66
CA SER A 487 9.90 21.25 9.00
C SER A 487 9.16 19.91 9.04
N ASN A 488 8.38 19.61 8.00
CA ASN A 488 7.63 18.37 7.86
C ASN A 488 8.53 17.17 7.52
N HIS A 489 9.69 17.40 6.94
CA HIS A 489 10.69 16.36 6.71
C HIS A 489 11.51 16.03 7.95
N LEU A 490 11.65 16.98 8.87
CA LEU A 490 12.56 16.87 10.03
C LEU A 490 11.82 16.66 11.36
N LEU A 491 10.48 16.67 11.39
CA LEU A 491 9.70 16.54 12.62
C LEU A 491 10.06 15.28 13.42
N PHE A 492 10.33 14.16 12.75
CA PHE A 492 10.74 12.90 13.37
C PHE A 492 12.07 12.97 14.17
N LEU A 493 12.88 14.01 13.94
CA LEU A 493 14.09 14.28 14.72
C LEU A 493 13.79 15.07 15.99
N HIS A 494 12.65 15.75 16.06
CA HIS A 494 12.24 16.58 17.20
C HIS A 494 11.25 15.88 18.12
N ASP A 495 10.44 14.96 17.59
CA ASP A 495 9.48 14.17 18.37
C ASP A 495 9.76 12.67 18.18
N HIS A 496 10.19 12.03 19.28
CA HIS A 496 10.54 10.60 19.26
C HIS A 496 9.35 9.67 18.94
N ARG A 497 8.11 10.15 19.10
CA ARG A 497 6.90 9.41 18.77
C ARG A 497 6.63 9.36 17.26
N VAL A 498 7.19 10.33 16.54
CA VAL A 498 6.94 10.50 15.10
C VAL A 498 7.92 9.66 14.28
N PRO A 499 7.44 8.71 13.47
CA PRO A 499 8.31 7.93 12.60
C PRO A 499 8.69 8.71 11.32
N ALA A 500 9.88 8.45 10.81
CA ALA A 500 10.38 9.07 9.58
C ALA A 500 9.60 8.66 8.31
N THR A 501 8.81 7.60 8.36
CA THR A 501 8.16 7.03 7.18
C THR A 501 6.71 6.63 7.46
N ASN A 502 5.89 6.63 6.43
CA ASN A 502 4.50 6.16 6.47
C ASN A 502 4.36 4.65 6.17
N ASN A 503 5.38 3.86 6.52
CA ASN A 503 5.44 2.43 6.19
C ASN A 503 4.27 1.65 6.82
N GLU A 504 3.73 2.09 7.95
CA GLU A 504 2.61 1.42 8.61
C GLU A 504 1.35 1.47 7.74
N ALA A 505 0.94 2.65 7.29
CA ALA A 505 -0.20 2.80 6.38
C ALA A 505 0.05 2.07 5.04
N GLU A 506 1.27 2.19 4.47
CA GLU A 506 1.62 1.47 3.25
C GLU A 506 1.51 -0.06 3.42
N ARG A 507 1.98 -0.61 4.54
CA ARG A 507 1.92 -2.05 4.85
C ARG A 507 0.47 -2.54 4.90
N LEU A 508 -0.39 -1.77 5.55
CA LEU A 508 -1.82 -2.05 5.66
C LEU A 508 -2.49 -2.01 4.28
N LEU A 509 -2.23 -0.99 3.48
CA LEU A 509 -2.77 -0.88 2.13
C LEU A 509 -2.27 -2.01 1.21
N ARG A 510 -1.05 -2.51 1.39
CA ARG A 510 -0.57 -3.72 0.67
C ARG A 510 -1.37 -4.95 1.06
N GLY A 511 -1.78 -5.08 2.34
CA GLY A 511 -2.70 -6.13 2.79
C GLY A 511 -4.03 -6.06 2.06
N TYR A 512 -4.62 -4.89 2.03
CA TYR A 512 -5.84 -4.61 1.28
C TYR A 512 -5.69 -4.93 -0.23
N LYS A 513 -4.60 -4.49 -0.87
CA LYS A 513 -4.33 -4.76 -2.28
C LYS A 513 -4.22 -6.25 -2.62
N ARG A 514 -3.63 -7.06 -1.75
CA ARG A 514 -3.58 -8.53 -1.94
C ARG A 514 -4.97 -9.14 -1.96
N LYS A 515 -5.82 -8.72 -1.04
CA LYS A 515 -7.19 -9.20 -0.99
C LYS A 515 -8.00 -8.73 -2.21
N GLN A 516 -7.82 -7.49 -2.64
CA GLN A 516 -8.39 -6.94 -3.86
C GLN A 516 -8.01 -7.75 -5.12
N GLN A 517 -6.74 -8.14 -5.27
CA GLN A 517 -6.28 -8.96 -6.38
C GLN A 517 -6.97 -10.33 -6.42
N GLN A 518 -7.26 -10.91 -5.26
CA GLN A 518 -7.98 -12.18 -5.16
C GLN A 518 -9.44 -12.06 -5.61
N ALA A 519 -10.13 -10.95 -5.30
CA ALA A 519 -11.56 -10.81 -5.52
C ALA A 519 -11.93 -10.40 -6.97
N VAL A 520 -10.95 -10.05 -7.81
CA VAL A 520 -11.08 -9.67 -9.24
C VAL A 520 -11.90 -8.38 -9.47
N SER A 521 -13.07 -8.20 -8.85
CA SER A 521 -13.91 -6.99 -8.97
C SER A 521 -15.00 -6.97 -7.88
N PHE A 522 -15.33 -5.79 -7.39
CA PHE A 522 -16.47 -5.58 -6.49
C PHE A 522 -17.71 -5.17 -7.28
N ARG A 523 -18.84 -5.83 -7.04
CA ARG A 523 -20.09 -5.56 -7.75
C ARG A 523 -20.82 -4.31 -7.24
N GLY A 524 -20.57 -3.91 -6.02
CA GLY A 524 -21.16 -2.73 -5.39
C GLY A 524 -20.25 -2.15 -4.30
N PHE A 525 -20.45 -0.87 -4.00
CA PHE A 525 -19.64 -0.12 -3.04
C PHE A 525 -19.71 -0.68 -1.62
N GLU A 526 -20.89 -1.14 -1.19
CA GLU A 526 -21.09 -1.79 0.12
C GLU A 526 -20.14 -2.96 0.37
N SER A 527 -19.75 -3.70 -0.68
CA SER A 527 -18.79 -4.81 -0.52
C SER A 527 -17.38 -4.30 -0.21
N ILE A 528 -17.04 -3.09 -0.66
CA ILE A 528 -15.78 -2.43 -0.29
C ILE A 528 -15.86 -1.97 1.16
N GLU A 529 -17.00 -1.39 1.57
CA GLU A 529 -17.25 -0.94 2.96
C GLU A 529 -17.15 -2.12 3.93
N TYR A 530 -17.90 -3.20 3.70
CA TYR A 530 -17.83 -4.40 4.55
C TYR A 530 -16.43 -5.00 4.61
N LEU A 531 -15.69 -5.00 3.50
CA LEU A 531 -14.31 -5.44 3.52
C LEU A 531 -13.45 -4.55 4.43
N CYS A 532 -13.55 -3.24 4.27
CA CYS A 532 -12.81 -2.28 5.10
C CYS A 532 -13.12 -2.48 6.60
N GLU A 533 -14.40 -2.62 6.94
CA GLU A 533 -14.85 -2.86 8.30
C GLU A 533 -14.30 -4.18 8.88
N CYS A 534 -14.37 -5.26 8.11
CA CYS A 534 -13.83 -6.55 8.53
C CYS A 534 -12.30 -6.51 8.68
N MET A 535 -11.57 -5.91 7.73
CA MET A 535 -10.11 -5.80 7.82
C MET A 535 -9.68 -4.99 9.03
N SER A 536 -10.41 -3.91 9.34
CA SER A 536 -10.18 -3.11 10.55
C SER A 536 -10.26 -3.98 11.79
N MET A 537 -11.30 -4.79 11.90
CA MET A 537 -11.50 -5.64 13.09
C MET A 537 -10.53 -6.80 13.17
N LEU A 538 -10.18 -7.41 12.03
CA LEU A 538 -9.17 -8.49 12.04
C LEU A 538 -7.81 -8.00 12.56
N ILE A 539 -7.43 -6.74 12.28
CA ILE A 539 -6.22 -6.13 12.84
C ILE A 539 -6.35 -6.06 14.37
N GLN A 540 -7.44 -5.52 14.88
CA GLN A 540 -7.68 -5.35 16.32
C GLN A 540 -7.61 -6.69 17.06
N ILE A 541 -8.29 -7.72 16.54
CA ILE A 541 -8.31 -9.04 17.16
C ILE A 541 -6.91 -9.66 17.19
N ARG A 542 -6.11 -9.45 16.13
CA ARG A 542 -4.73 -9.98 16.06
C ARG A 542 -3.77 -9.30 17.04
N GLN A 543 -4.04 -8.08 17.44
CA GLN A 543 -3.22 -7.35 18.42
C GLN A 543 -3.44 -7.84 19.83
N ASN A 544 -4.59 -8.41 20.13
CA ASN A 544 -4.85 -9.01 21.41
C ASN A 544 -4.15 -10.38 21.48
N GLU A 545 -2.94 -10.39 22.07
CA GLU A 545 -2.09 -11.59 22.19
C GLU A 545 -2.75 -12.71 23.06
N GLU A 546 -3.70 -12.35 23.91
CA GLU A 546 -4.41 -13.30 24.79
C GLU A 546 -5.50 -14.09 24.03
N SER A 547 -5.94 -13.63 22.86
CA SER A 547 -7.03 -14.26 22.12
C SER A 547 -6.55 -14.96 20.85
N ASN A 548 -6.98 -16.21 20.66
CA ASN A 548 -6.85 -16.91 19.40
C ASN A 548 -7.83 -16.32 18.38
N LEU A 549 -7.33 -15.84 17.25
CA LEU A 549 -8.13 -15.20 16.20
C LEU A 549 -9.34 -16.06 15.78
N TYR A 550 -9.13 -17.37 15.56
CA TYR A 550 -10.20 -18.26 15.13
C TYR A 550 -11.29 -18.39 16.20
N ASN A 551 -10.89 -18.58 17.45
CA ASN A 551 -11.84 -18.70 18.57
C ASN A 551 -12.64 -17.41 18.73
N ARG A 552 -11.97 -16.27 18.73
CA ARG A 552 -12.64 -14.96 18.87
C ARG A 552 -13.63 -14.70 17.74
N VAL A 553 -13.24 -15.02 16.51
CA VAL A 553 -14.15 -14.89 15.37
C VAL A 553 -15.31 -15.88 15.46
N SER A 554 -15.06 -17.09 15.96
CA SER A 554 -16.11 -18.09 16.20
C SER A 554 -17.13 -17.62 17.23
N GLU A 555 -16.67 -17.05 18.35
CA GLU A 555 -17.52 -16.45 19.38
C GLU A 555 -18.39 -15.30 18.83
N ILE A 556 -17.81 -14.46 17.99
CA ILE A 556 -18.53 -13.35 17.35
C ILE A 556 -19.68 -13.89 16.48
N PHE A 557 -19.47 -15.01 15.79
CA PHE A 557 -20.50 -15.62 14.94
C PHE A 557 -21.51 -16.47 15.70
N GLY A 558 -21.11 -17.00 16.87
CA GLY A 558 -21.91 -17.89 17.74
C GLY A 558 -22.95 -17.26 18.49
#